data_566a52376a2e146a86f2d67001de9457
#
_entry.id   566a52376a2e146a86f2d67001de9457
#
_cell.length_a   1.000
_cell.length_b   1.000
_cell.length_c   1.000
_cell.angle_alpha   90.00
_cell.angle_beta   90.00
_cell.angle_gamma   90.00
#
_symmetry.space_group_name_H-M   'P 1'
#
loop_
_entity.id
_entity.type
_entity.pdbx_description
1 polymer ?
#
loop_
_entity_poly.entity_id
_entity_poly.type
_entity_poly.pdbx_seq_one_letter_code
_entity_poly.pdbx_strand_id
1 'polypeptide(L)'
;MKLLGGGLERFSIPSGTQVYDWRVPPEWVINDGYIITPDGDKICEFKKHNLHILNYSAPINMRLSLDELKQHIYTIPHMPTAIPYVTSYYERRWGFCMSDEQLCSLKDGEYHAFIDSKFKEDGELNYAQIIIPSTIKNDKEILISAYLCHPQMANNELSGPAIWCEL
;
A
#
# COMPACT_ATOMS: atom_id res chain seq x y z
N MET A 1 -1.87 -20.37 8.13
CA MET A 1 -1.38 -20.74 9.49
C MET A 1 -1.23 -22.24 9.72
N LYS A 2 -1.85 -23.11 8.94
CA LYS A 2 -1.62 -24.56 9.02
C LYS A 2 -0.36 -25.06 8.28
N LEU A 3 0.19 -24.27 7.36
CA LEU A 3 1.36 -24.63 6.56
C LEU A 3 2.69 -24.54 7.33
N LEU A 4 2.78 -23.71 8.36
CA LEU A 4 4.02 -23.49 9.12
C LEU A 4 4.13 -24.32 10.42
N GLY A 5 3.34 -25.37 10.55
CA GLY A 5 3.55 -26.45 11.52
C GLY A 5 3.59 -26.11 13.02
N GLY A 6 3.13 -24.94 13.45
CA GLY A 6 3.18 -24.49 14.84
C GLY A 6 4.56 -23.93 15.22
N GLY A 7 4.59 -22.80 15.91
CA GLY A 7 5.83 -22.13 16.31
C GLY A 7 5.98 -20.72 15.73
N LEU A 8 5.04 -20.29 14.90
CA LEU A 8 4.99 -18.90 14.43
C LEU A 8 4.57 -17.97 15.59
N GLU A 9 5.50 -17.16 16.04
CA GLU A 9 5.26 -16.12 17.04
C GLU A 9 5.01 -14.78 16.35
N ARG A 10 4.00 -14.05 16.84
CA ARG A 10 3.66 -12.71 16.33
C ARG A 10 4.08 -11.63 17.33
N PHE A 11 4.59 -10.56 16.79
CA PHE A 11 5.04 -9.39 17.52
C PHE A 11 4.49 -8.12 16.87
N SER A 12 4.40 -7.06 17.66
CA SER A 12 4.05 -5.73 17.17
C SER A 12 5.02 -4.68 17.74
N ILE A 13 5.24 -3.64 16.95
CA ILE A 13 6.04 -2.48 17.35
C ILE A 13 5.14 -1.25 17.25
N PRO A 14 4.91 -0.52 18.33
CA PRO A 14 4.04 0.66 18.31
C PRO A 14 4.52 1.73 17.32
N SER A 15 3.56 2.40 16.67
CA SER A 15 3.83 3.61 15.88
C SER A 15 4.57 4.64 16.72
N GLY A 16 5.51 5.37 16.10
CA GLY A 16 6.36 6.34 16.79
C GLY A 16 7.61 5.75 17.44
N THR A 17 7.75 4.42 17.53
CA THR A 17 8.97 3.79 18.05
C THR A 17 10.17 4.13 17.17
N GLN A 18 11.27 4.57 17.78
CA GLN A 18 12.52 4.83 17.08
C GLN A 18 13.27 3.52 16.85
N VAL A 19 13.67 3.27 15.60
CA VAL A 19 14.45 2.11 15.18
C VAL A 19 15.64 2.60 14.36
N TYR A 20 16.81 2.70 14.97
CA TYR A 20 18.00 3.34 14.39
C TYR A 20 17.69 4.77 13.91
N ASP A 21 17.86 5.06 12.63
CA ASP A 21 17.55 6.35 11.97
C ASP A 21 16.12 6.45 11.44
N TRP A 22 15.29 5.43 11.67
CA TRP A 22 13.93 5.33 11.23
C TRP A 22 12.93 5.34 12.39
N ARG A 23 11.73 5.85 12.15
CA ARG A 23 10.63 5.83 13.11
C ARG A 23 9.44 5.06 12.51
N VAL A 24 8.89 4.10 13.28
CA VAL A 24 7.70 3.37 12.87
C VAL A 24 6.56 4.36 12.61
N PRO A 25 5.99 4.38 11.38
CA PRO A 25 4.95 5.36 11.03
C PRO A 25 3.61 5.07 11.68
N PRO A 26 2.67 6.02 11.63
CA PRO A 26 1.29 5.75 11.94
C PRO A 26 0.71 4.63 11.07
N GLU A 27 -0.19 3.84 11.63
CA GLU A 27 -0.93 2.86 10.84
C GLU A 27 -1.90 3.58 9.90
N TRP A 28 -1.83 3.31 8.60
CA TRP A 28 -2.75 3.87 7.62
C TRP A 28 -3.96 2.95 7.43
N VAL A 29 -5.16 3.51 7.55
CA VAL A 29 -6.43 2.81 7.34
C VAL A 29 -7.20 3.51 6.23
N ILE A 30 -7.66 2.75 5.25
CA ILE A 30 -8.51 3.22 4.17
C ILE A 30 -9.81 2.40 4.12
N ASN A 31 -10.95 3.09 4.06
CA ASN A 31 -12.27 2.48 3.95
C ASN A 31 -12.77 2.47 2.50
N ASP A 32 -12.59 3.58 1.78
CA ASP A 32 -12.98 3.71 0.38
C ASP A 32 -12.25 4.89 -0.29
N GLY A 33 -12.26 4.91 -1.62
CA GLY A 33 -11.78 6.03 -2.41
C GLY A 33 -12.20 5.89 -3.87
N TYR A 34 -12.50 7.02 -4.53
CA TYR A 34 -12.94 7.06 -5.92
C TYR A 34 -12.96 8.49 -6.46
N ILE A 35 -13.12 8.61 -7.75
CA ILE A 35 -13.40 9.87 -8.45
C ILE A 35 -14.77 9.74 -9.15
N ILE A 36 -15.61 10.76 -9.06
CA ILE A 36 -16.81 10.91 -9.89
C ILE A 36 -16.46 11.90 -11.02
N THR A 37 -16.70 11.48 -12.25
CA THR A 37 -16.47 12.28 -13.46
C THR A 37 -17.57 13.32 -13.66
N PRO A 38 -17.41 14.31 -14.58
CA PRO A 38 -18.47 15.24 -14.94
C PRO A 38 -19.74 14.55 -15.48
N ASP A 39 -19.60 13.39 -16.12
CA ASP A 39 -20.71 12.59 -16.65
C ASP A 39 -21.41 11.75 -15.55
N GLY A 40 -20.89 11.76 -14.31
CA GLY A 40 -21.44 11.01 -13.16
C GLY A 40 -20.86 9.60 -13.00
N ASP A 41 -19.93 9.19 -13.84
CA ASP A 41 -19.29 7.87 -13.74
C ASP A 41 -18.31 7.80 -12.57
N LYS A 42 -18.28 6.65 -11.91
CA LYS A 42 -17.34 6.36 -10.83
C LYS A 42 -16.10 5.63 -11.37
N ILE A 43 -14.93 6.24 -11.19
CA ILE A 43 -13.64 5.72 -11.64
C ILE A 43 -12.63 5.66 -10.50
N CYS A 44 -11.49 5.00 -10.71
CA CYS A 44 -10.43 4.84 -9.70
C CYS A 44 -10.94 4.31 -8.36
N GLU A 45 -11.81 3.30 -8.41
CA GLU A 45 -12.47 2.77 -7.22
C GLU A 45 -11.52 1.86 -6.42
N PHE A 46 -11.23 2.23 -5.18
CA PHE A 46 -10.42 1.43 -4.25
C PHE A 46 -10.92 -0.02 -4.13
N LYS A 47 -12.25 -0.20 -4.04
CA LYS A 47 -12.86 -1.52 -3.89
C LYS A 47 -12.75 -2.42 -5.13
N LYS A 48 -12.54 -1.84 -6.31
CA LYS A 48 -12.27 -2.60 -7.55
C LYS A 48 -10.80 -2.95 -7.69
N HIS A 49 -9.93 -1.99 -7.36
CA HIS A 49 -8.49 -2.17 -7.43
C HIS A 49 -7.78 -1.21 -6.47
N ASN A 50 -7.18 -1.73 -5.41
CA ASN A 50 -6.63 -0.90 -4.34
C ASN A 50 -5.42 -0.05 -4.76
N LEU A 51 -4.73 -0.35 -5.87
CA LEU A 51 -3.69 0.52 -6.44
C LEU A 51 -4.24 1.87 -6.94
N HIS A 52 -5.55 2.00 -7.17
CA HIS A 52 -6.15 3.27 -7.60
C HIS A 52 -5.96 4.41 -6.59
N ILE A 53 -5.71 4.09 -5.33
CA ILE A 53 -5.45 5.11 -4.31
C ILE A 53 -3.96 5.12 -3.99
N LEU A 54 -3.38 6.33 -4.00
CA LEU A 54 -2.03 6.57 -3.51
C LEU A 54 -1.86 5.95 -2.12
N ASN A 55 -0.90 5.04 -1.96
CA ASN A 55 -0.67 4.41 -0.66
C ASN A 55 -0.24 5.46 0.37
N TYR A 56 -0.77 5.40 1.59
CA TYR A 56 -0.64 6.44 2.62
C TYR A 56 -1.28 7.79 2.23
N SER A 57 -2.27 7.79 1.34
CA SER A 57 -3.01 9.00 0.98
C SER A 57 -3.73 9.60 2.18
N ALA A 58 -3.64 10.91 2.32
CA ALA A 58 -4.49 11.68 3.23
C ALA A 58 -5.98 11.62 2.77
N PRO A 59 -6.94 11.78 3.69
CA PRO A 59 -8.36 11.83 3.33
C PRO A 59 -8.67 13.10 2.54
N ILE A 60 -9.61 12.98 1.60
CA ILE A 60 -10.10 14.11 0.81
C ILE A 60 -11.58 13.92 0.43
N ASN A 61 -12.30 15.02 0.35
CA ASN A 61 -13.66 15.09 -0.16
C ASN A 61 -13.89 16.48 -0.75
N MET A 62 -13.59 16.64 -2.04
CA MET A 62 -13.68 17.95 -2.70
C MET A 62 -14.02 17.83 -4.19
N ARG A 63 -14.54 18.93 -4.74
CA ARG A 63 -14.73 19.11 -6.17
C ARG A 63 -13.60 19.97 -6.73
N LEU A 64 -13.12 19.64 -7.91
CA LEU A 64 -12.00 20.28 -8.56
C LEU A 64 -12.09 20.12 -10.08
N SER A 65 -11.45 21.05 -10.80
CA SER A 65 -11.31 20.95 -12.25
C SER A 65 -10.39 19.79 -12.66
N LEU A 66 -10.43 19.41 -13.94
CA LEU A 66 -9.52 18.41 -14.49
C LEU A 66 -8.05 18.79 -14.28
N ASP A 67 -7.69 20.07 -14.48
CA ASP A 67 -6.29 20.50 -14.34
C ASP A 67 -5.79 20.44 -12.91
N GLU A 68 -6.63 20.74 -11.93
CA GLU A 68 -6.32 20.54 -10.52
C GLU A 68 -6.20 19.04 -10.18
N LEU A 69 -7.14 18.23 -10.68
CA LEU A 69 -7.13 16.79 -10.45
C LEU A 69 -5.86 16.13 -11.00
N LYS A 70 -5.41 16.52 -12.19
CA LYS A 70 -4.19 15.98 -12.82
C LYS A 70 -2.94 16.14 -11.95
N GLN A 71 -2.87 17.16 -11.10
CA GLN A 71 -1.74 17.35 -10.18
C GLN A 71 -1.66 16.27 -9.10
N HIS A 72 -2.75 15.51 -8.91
CA HIS A 72 -2.87 14.44 -7.92
C HIS A 72 -3.06 13.06 -8.56
N ILE A 73 -2.85 12.94 -9.87
CA ILE A 73 -2.92 11.68 -10.59
C ILE A 73 -1.52 11.22 -10.97
N TYR A 74 -1.27 9.93 -10.77
CA TYR A 74 -0.02 9.26 -11.10
C TYR A 74 -0.26 8.20 -12.17
N THR A 75 0.57 8.22 -13.22
CA THR A 75 0.56 7.26 -14.33
C THR A 75 1.99 6.81 -14.66
N ILE A 76 2.12 5.85 -15.57
CA ILE A 76 3.40 5.42 -16.15
C ILE A 76 3.29 5.56 -17.67
N PRO A 77 3.70 6.67 -18.28
CA PRO A 77 3.50 6.93 -19.71
C PRO A 77 4.12 5.87 -20.64
N HIS A 78 5.26 5.27 -20.27
CA HIS A 78 5.90 4.21 -21.06
C HIS A 78 5.25 2.82 -20.86
N MET A 79 4.27 2.71 -19.96
CA MET A 79 3.42 1.52 -19.75
C MET A 79 1.94 1.97 -19.68
N PRO A 80 1.35 2.40 -20.80
CA PRO A 80 0.12 3.19 -20.82
C PRO A 80 -1.12 2.48 -20.26
N THR A 81 -1.12 1.17 -20.21
CA THR A 81 -2.22 0.34 -19.64
C THR A 81 -2.02 0.01 -18.16
N ALA A 82 -0.82 0.26 -17.59
CA ALA A 82 -0.51 -0.10 -16.22
C ALA A 82 -0.98 0.95 -15.22
N ILE A 83 -1.46 0.49 -14.05
CA ILE A 83 -1.72 1.33 -12.88
C ILE A 83 -0.46 1.30 -12.00
N PRO A 84 0.19 2.45 -11.73
CA PRO A 84 1.40 2.45 -10.91
C PRO A 84 1.11 2.19 -9.43
N TYR A 85 2.06 1.59 -8.74
CA TYR A 85 2.14 1.67 -7.28
C TYR A 85 2.90 2.95 -6.91
N VAL A 86 2.25 3.85 -6.18
CA VAL A 86 2.88 5.06 -5.64
C VAL A 86 2.53 5.19 -4.16
N THR A 87 3.48 5.65 -3.36
CA THR A 87 3.28 5.87 -1.93
C THR A 87 3.63 7.29 -1.51
N SER A 88 2.94 7.79 -0.50
CA SER A 88 3.23 9.06 0.20
C SER A 88 3.70 8.84 1.63
N TYR A 89 4.43 7.79 1.86
CA TYR A 89 4.87 7.31 3.17
C TYR A 89 5.56 8.39 4.04
N TYR A 90 6.38 9.25 3.43
CA TYR A 90 7.15 10.30 4.12
C TYR A 90 6.51 11.70 4.04
N GLU A 91 5.42 11.85 3.28
CA GLU A 91 4.77 13.13 3.05
C GLU A 91 3.26 13.02 3.16
N ARG A 92 2.61 13.96 3.83
CA ARG A 92 1.14 14.03 3.91
C ARG A 92 0.59 14.62 2.62
N ARG A 93 0.27 13.77 1.64
CA ARG A 93 -0.37 14.16 0.37
C ARG A 93 -1.48 13.16 0.04
N TRP A 94 -2.33 13.50 -0.91
CA TRP A 94 -3.37 12.64 -1.42
C TRP A 94 -3.20 12.44 -2.93
N GLY A 95 -3.82 11.41 -3.49
CA GLY A 95 -3.78 11.19 -4.92
C GLY A 95 -4.40 9.88 -5.37
N PHE A 96 -4.49 9.75 -6.68
CA PHE A 96 -4.99 8.58 -7.37
C PHE A 96 -3.96 8.05 -8.35
N CYS A 97 -4.02 6.74 -8.61
CA CYS A 97 -3.24 6.08 -9.64
C CYS A 97 -4.18 5.50 -10.69
N MET A 98 -3.87 5.70 -11.96
CA MET A 98 -4.62 5.14 -13.07
C MET A 98 -3.68 4.85 -14.25
N SER A 99 -4.19 4.18 -15.27
CA SER A 99 -3.44 4.01 -16.52
C SER A 99 -3.33 5.35 -17.26
N ASP A 100 -2.27 5.51 -18.04
CA ASP A 100 -2.07 6.72 -18.83
C ASP A 100 -3.15 6.87 -19.92
N GLU A 101 -3.59 5.75 -20.50
CA GLU A 101 -4.73 5.72 -21.42
C GLU A 101 -6.01 6.28 -20.77
N GLN A 102 -6.28 5.88 -19.53
CA GLN A 102 -7.44 6.40 -18.79
C GLN A 102 -7.31 7.89 -18.53
N LEU A 103 -6.13 8.37 -18.09
CA LEU A 103 -5.89 9.80 -17.88
C LEU A 103 -6.11 10.61 -19.16
N CYS A 104 -5.60 10.11 -20.31
CA CYS A 104 -5.77 10.77 -21.62
C CYS A 104 -7.23 10.81 -22.10
N SER A 105 -8.08 9.91 -21.62
CA SER A 105 -9.50 9.85 -21.96
C SER A 105 -10.40 10.76 -21.13
N LEU A 106 -9.87 11.39 -20.06
CA LEU A 106 -10.65 12.28 -19.21
C LEU A 106 -11.04 13.56 -19.96
N LYS A 107 -12.29 13.98 -19.77
CA LYS A 107 -12.87 15.19 -20.39
C LYS A 107 -12.75 16.37 -19.45
N ASP A 108 -12.72 17.59 -20.00
CA ASP A 108 -12.82 18.81 -19.21
C ASP A 108 -14.13 18.83 -18.41
N GLY A 109 -14.06 19.36 -17.19
CA GLY A 109 -15.22 19.49 -16.32
C GLY A 109 -14.88 19.42 -14.84
N GLU A 110 -15.91 19.41 -14.02
CA GLU A 110 -15.78 19.28 -12.56
C GLU A 110 -15.80 17.81 -12.14
N TYR A 111 -14.80 17.42 -11.39
CA TYR A 111 -14.64 16.08 -10.80
C TYR A 111 -14.86 16.14 -9.30
N HIS A 112 -15.38 15.06 -8.71
CA HIS A 112 -15.45 14.91 -7.26
C HIS A 112 -14.47 13.83 -6.82
N ALA A 113 -13.40 14.23 -6.13
CA ALA A 113 -12.42 13.35 -5.54
C ALA A 113 -12.80 13.01 -4.10
N PHE A 114 -12.85 11.72 -3.78
CA PHE A 114 -13.19 11.22 -2.46
C PHE A 114 -12.20 10.13 -2.03
N ILE A 115 -11.59 10.29 -0.85
CA ILE A 115 -10.77 9.28 -0.18
C ILE A 115 -11.13 9.29 1.30
N ASP A 116 -11.64 8.18 1.80
CA ASP A 116 -11.93 7.96 3.23
C ASP A 116 -10.78 7.15 3.85
N SER A 117 -9.79 7.87 4.33
CA SER A 117 -8.62 7.30 4.99
C SER A 117 -8.35 7.99 6.33
N LYS A 118 -7.56 7.35 7.18
CA LYS A 118 -7.07 7.92 8.45
C LYS A 118 -5.72 7.35 8.81
N PHE A 119 -5.00 8.09 9.64
CA PHE A 119 -3.76 7.67 10.26
C PHE A 119 -4.01 7.44 11.75
N LYS A 120 -3.63 6.26 12.25
CA LYS A 120 -3.66 5.94 13.67
C LYS A 120 -2.25 6.13 14.24
N GLU A 121 -2.08 7.14 15.05
CA GLU A 121 -0.82 7.40 15.74
C GLU A 121 -0.54 6.35 16.83
N ASP A 122 -1.58 5.71 17.37
CA ASP A 122 -1.57 4.59 18.29
C ASP A 122 -1.62 3.22 17.59
N GLY A 123 -1.25 3.17 16.32
CA GLY A 123 -1.17 1.95 15.52
C GLY A 123 0.10 1.15 15.81
N GLU A 124 0.30 0.09 15.03
CA GLU A 124 1.44 -0.81 15.20
C GLU A 124 1.92 -1.40 13.87
N LEU A 125 3.21 -1.74 13.82
CA LEU A 125 3.80 -2.55 12.77
C LEU A 125 3.89 -3.99 13.25
N ASN A 126 3.21 -4.90 12.54
CA ASN A 126 3.18 -6.30 12.90
C ASN A 126 4.24 -7.10 12.13
N TYR A 127 4.93 -8.01 12.84
CA TYR A 127 5.80 -8.99 12.23
C TYR A 127 5.63 -10.36 12.89
N ALA A 128 6.14 -11.39 12.26
CA ALA A 128 6.14 -12.74 12.81
C ALA A 128 7.47 -13.43 12.53
N GLN A 129 7.85 -14.35 13.41
CA GLN A 129 9.07 -15.14 13.25
C GLN A 129 8.85 -16.59 13.62
N ILE A 130 9.69 -17.46 13.06
CA ILE A 130 9.90 -18.84 13.50
C ILE A 130 11.39 -19.01 13.75
N ILE A 131 11.75 -19.58 14.90
CA ILE A 131 13.12 -19.98 15.20
C ILE A 131 13.22 -21.49 15.07
N ILE A 132 14.04 -21.96 14.14
CA ILE A 132 14.35 -23.37 13.95
C ILE A 132 15.71 -23.61 14.61
N PRO A 133 15.75 -24.31 15.76
CA PRO A 133 16.99 -24.53 16.47
C PRO A 133 17.92 -25.46 15.69
N SER A 134 19.21 -25.18 15.75
CA SER A 134 20.22 -26.08 15.18
C SER A 134 20.25 -27.43 15.93
N THR A 135 20.42 -28.51 15.18
CA THR A 135 20.63 -29.85 15.74
C THR A 135 22.07 -30.09 16.20
N ILE A 136 22.98 -29.21 15.83
CA ILE A 136 24.39 -29.24 16.23
C ILE A 136 24.74 -27.94 16.96
N LYS A 137 25.64 -28.05 17.95
CA LYS A 137 26.14 -26.87 18.66
C LYS A 137 27.04 -26.05 17.75
N ASN A 138 26.63 -24.85 17.40
CA ASN A 138 27.42 -23.85 16.64
C ASN A 138 26.95 -22.43 16.99
N ASP A 139 27.76 -21.45 16.67
CA ASP A 139 27.50 -20.02 16.94
C ASP A 139 27.03 -19.27 15.68
N LYS A 140 26.63 -20.00 14.63
CA LYS A 140 26.18 -19.42 13.36
C LYS A 140 24.67 -19.47 13.26
N GLU A 141 24.10 -18.41 12.72
CA GLU A 141 22.66 -18.28 12.41
C GLU A 141 22.46 -17.96 10.93
N ILE A 142 21.33 -18.40 10.39
CA ILE A 142 20.87 -18.02 9.07
C ILE A 142 19.59 -17.22 9.27
N LEU A 143 19.60 -15.94 8.90
CA LEU A 143 18.41 -15.10 8.87
C LEU A 143 17.82 -15.13 7.47
N ILE A 144 16.57 -15.54 7.36
CA ILE A 144 15.78 -15.40 6.15
C ILE A 144 14.64 -14.42 6.46
N SER A 145 14.44 -13.39 5.63
CA SER A 145 13.38 -12.40 5.83
C SER A 145 12.57 -12.18 4.56
N ALA A 146 11.31 -11.90 4.74
CA ALA A 146 10.38 -11.48 3.68
C ALA A 146 9.39 -10.48 4.26
N TYR A 147 8.74 -9.71 3.41
CA TYR A 147 7.75 -8.73 3.82
C TYR A 147 6.41 -8.93 3.08
N LEU A 148 5.33 -8.42 3.67
CA LEU A 148 3.98 -8.40 3.14
C LEU A 148 3.41 -7.00 3.40
N CYS A 149 3.67 -6.05 2.51
CA CYS A 149 3.31 -4.66 2.77
C CYS A 149 2.69 -3.91 1.58
N HIS A 150 2.89 -4.35 0.34
CA HIS A 150 2.39 -3.65 -0.85
C HIS A 150 1.14 -4.34 -1.40
N PRO A 151 -0.03 -3.69 -1.38
CA PRO A 151 -1.25 -4.28 -1.92
C PRO A 151 -1.12 -4.53 -3.43
N GLN A 152 -1.67 -5.66 -3.91
CA GLN A 152 -1.69 -6.07 -5.33
C GLN A 152 -0.31 -6.30 -5.99
N MET A 153 0.75 -6.43 -5.20
CA MET A 153 2.11 -6.67 -5.69
C MET A 153 2.48 -8.15 -5.58
N ALA A 154 1.74 -9.04 -6.25
CA ALA A 154 1.73 -10.47 -6.05
C ALA A 154 3.12 -11.11 -6.03
N ASN A 155 3.97 -10.89 -7.02
CA ASN A 155 5.31 -11.47 -7.04
C ASN A 155 6.22 -10.87 -5.95
N ASN A 156 6.16 -9.55 -5.76
CA ASN A 156 6.97 -8.84 -4.78
C ASN A 156 6.65 -9.30 -3.34
N GLU A 157 5.36 -9.51 -3.02
CA GLU A 157 4.89 -9.76 -1.66
C GLU A 157 4.73 -11.26 -1.34
N LEU A 158 4.44 -12.10 -2.33
CA LEU A 158 4.06 -13.49 -2.08
C LEU A 158 5.17 -14.49 -2.39
N SER A 159 6.12 -14.18 -3.27
CA SER A 159 7.18 -15.12 -3.64
C SER A 159 8.08 -15.48 -2.48
N GLY A 160 8.52 -14.52 -1.68
CA GLY A 160 9.31 -14.74 -0.47
C GLY A 160 8.57 -15.64 0.54
N PRO A 161 7.39 -15.23 1.04
CA PRO A 161 6.59 -16.05 1.95
C PRO A 161 6.22 -17.43 1.40
N ALA A 162 5.95 -17.56 0.08
CA ALA A 162 5.64 -18.86 -0.51
C ALA A 162 6.83 -19.81 -0.45
N ILE A 163 8.04 -19.35 -0.79
CA ILE A 163 9.27 -20.14 -0.69
C ILE A 163 9.52 -20.53 0.78
N TRP A 164 9.28 -19.63 1.71
CA TRP A 164 9.43 -19.92 3.14
C TRP A 164 8.52 -21.03 3.63
N CYS A 165 7.32 -21.15 3.07
CA CYS A 165 6.38 -22.22 3.46
C CYS A 165 6.80 -23.60 2.95
N GLU A 166 7.69 -23.67 1.96
CA GLU A 166 8.18 -24.89 1.34
C GLU A 166 9.57 -25.35 1.87
N LEU A 167 10.26 -24.49 2.63
CA LEU A 167 11.54 -24.83 3.28
C LEU A 167 11.35 -25.47 4.65
#